data_798c7af382815a15fe7df9a852018485
#
_entry.id   798c7af382815a15fe7df9a852018485
#
_cell.length_a   1.000
_cell.length_b   1.000
_cell.length_c   1.000
_cell.angle_alpha   90.00
_cell.angle_beta   90.00
_cell.angle_gamma   90.00
#
_symmetry.space_group_name_H-M   'P 1'
#
loop_
_entity.id
_entity.type
_entity.pdbx_description
1 polymer ?
#
loop_
_entity_poly.entity_id
_entity_poly.type
_entity_poly.pdbx_seq_one_letter_code
_entity_poly.pdbx_strand_id
1 'polypeptide(L)'
;VNAGEGQTAPEVPMGEPGAAMLEGAGEAVIPELTPPIRRDKWAHRRVEPRGLALCWTLYLLGVTVASFWTPALGAGLDPLSGRYSARLVLLLAAVGYGVLWPMLRLCQTMPREGGVSAVGKDLIVMVVPTQAVIWPLSFLAVWPVSVAGGVASAALGWTLVVGAVLAVALGRGHDGDRGEAGAARRAGWMLAILALVGTGAGFAAVRLAIHEGGAEMLGADLVMMMSPLTAGFEMTQGPVGRLQWLSPGHWAAVGVTWALALGLWLVAAGVAGMGNGGGDGDRGGALNRSRYGVRDEDRA
;
A
#
# COMPACT_ATOMS: atom_id res chain seq x y z
N VAL A 1 -11.69 -35.49 -32.91
CA VAL A 1 -13.04 -35.77 -33.46
C VAL A 1 -13.72 -36.67 -32.44
N ASN A 2 -14.54 -36.14 -31.57
CA ASN A 2 -15.60 -36.88 -30.89
C ASN A 2 -16.65 -35.85 -30.41
N ALA A 3 -17.79 -35.90 -31.04
CA ALA A 3 -19.00 -35.22 -30.70
C ALA A 3 -19.56 -35.90 -29.44
N GLY A 4 -19.78 -35.17 -28.35
CA GLY A 4 -20.41 -35.63 -27.15
C GLY A 4 -21.80 -34.99 -27.02
N GLU A 5 -22.77 -35.87 -26.97
CA GLU A 5 -24.20 -35.69 -26.98
C GLU A 5 -24.74 -34.77 -25.88
N GLY A 6 -25.79 -34.03 -26.27
CA GLY A 6 -26.55 -33.17 -25.37
C GLY A 6 -27.36 -33.96 -24.35
N GLN A 7 -27.18 -33.63 -23.09
CA GLN A 7 -28.10 -34.00 -22.02
C GLN A 7 -29.13 -32.89 -21.81
N THR A 8 -30.36 -33.16 -22.26
CA THR A 8 -31.57 -32.41 -21.96
C THR A 8 -31.90 -32.59 -20.47
N ALA A 9 -32.01 -31.49 -19.74
CA ALA A 9 -32.49 -31.47 -18.36
C ALA A 9 -34.00 -31.79 -18.30
N PRO A 10 -34.50 -32.52 -17.29
CA PRO A 10 -35.89 -32.83 -17.13
C PRO A 10 -36.69 -31.59 -16.67
N GLU A 11 -37.80 -31.34 -17.37
CA GLU A 11 -38.84 -30.38 -16.98
C GLU A 11 -39.49 -30.78 -15.65
N VAL A 12 -39.46 -29.86 -14.69
CA VAL A 12 -40.15 -29.97 -13.42
C VAL A 12 -41.59 -29.42 -13.63
N PRO A 13 -42.64 -30.18 -13.36
CA PRO A 13 -44.00 -29.68 -13.51
C PRO A 13 -44.32 -28.64 -12.44
N MET A 14 -44.79 -27.47 -12.89
CA MET A 14 -45.37 -26.43 -12.02
C MET A 14 -46.72 -26.90 -11.47
N GLY A 15 -46.71 -27.25 -10.18
CA GLY A 15 -47.94 -27.44 -9.40
C GLY A 15 -48.51 -26.09 -9.02
N GLU A 16 -49.80 -25.87 -9.34
CA GLU A 16 -50.57 -24.68 -8.96
C GLU A 16 -50.64 -24.51 -7.43
N PRO A 17 -50.54 -23.29 -6.91
CA PRO A 17 -50.71 -23.03 -5.50
C PRO A 17 -52.20 -22.95 -5.15
N GLY A 18 -52.67 -23.92 -4.42
CA GLY A 18 -53.99 -23.84 -3.75
C GLY A 18 -54.00 -22.66 -2.77
N ALA A 19 -54.83 -21.68 -3.08
CA ALA A 19 -55.16 -20.61 -2.17
C ALA A 19 -55.95 -21.17 -0.98
N ALA A 20 -55.30 -21.31 0.16
CA ALA A 20 -55.95 -21.55 1.46
C ALA A 20 -55.74 -20.33 2.34
N MET A 21 -56.81 -19.57 2.51
CA MET A 21 -56.98 -18.56 3.56
C MET A 21 -56.52 -19.11 4.92
N LEU A 22 -55.56 -18.43 5.51
CA LEU A 22 -55.29 -18.43 6.95
C LEU A 22 -55.09 -16.98 7.40
N GLU A 23 -56.22 -16.23 7.42
CA GLU A 23 -56.37 -15.03 8.25
C GLU A 23 -56.37 -15.43 9.71
N GLY A 24 -55.48 -14.83 10.50
CA GLY A 24 -55.62 -14.79 11.95
C GLY A 24 -54.63 -15.62 12.78
N ALA A 25 -53.33 -15.55 12.47
CA ALA A 25 -52.36 -15.87 13.49
C ALA A 25 -51.58 -14.57 13.82
N GLY A 26 -51.86 -13.99 14.99
CA GLY A 26 -51.16 -12.82 15.50
C GLY A 26 -49.67 -13.04 15.37
N GLU A 27 -49.01 -12.11 14.70
CA GLU A 27 -47.57 -12.06 14.49
C GLU A 27 -46.90 -11.99 15.86
N ALA A 28 -46.61 -13.18 16.42
CA ALA A 28 -45.76 -13.29 17.60
C ALA A 28 -44.42 -12.66 17.20
N VAL A 29 -44.23 -11.41 17.59
CA VAL A 29 -42.93 -10.71 17.50
C VAL A 29 -41.94 -11.55 18.31
N ILE A 30 -41.32 -12.49 17.61
CA ILE A 30 -40.18 -13.23 18.16
C ILE A 30 -39.12 -12.14 18.40
N PRO A 31 -38.76 -11.83 19.67
CA PRO A 31 -37.72 -10.89 19.93
C PRO A 31 -36.47 -11.42 19.22
N GLU A 32 -36.07 -10.72 18.17
CA GLU A 32 -34.85 -11.02 17.40
C GLU A 32 -33.71 -11.05 18.41
N LEU A 33 -33.32 -12.25 18.82
CA LEU A 33 -32.18 -12.53 19.68
C LEU A 33 -30.95 -12.09 18.89
N THR A 34 -30.73 -10.77 18.82
CA THR A 34 -29.48 -10.21 18.32
C THR A 34 -28.38 -10.82 19.19
N PRO A 35 -27.55 -11.72 18.62
CA PRO A 35 -26.51 -12.35 19.39
C PRO A 35 -25.67 -11.26 20.04
N PRO A 36 -25.34 -11.37 21.34
CA PRO A 36 -24.59 -10.35 22.03
C PRO A 36 -23.32 -10.07 21.23
N ILE A 37 -23.19 -8.80 20.74
CA ILE A 37 -22.03 -8.36 19.96
C ILE A 37 -20.82 -8.67 20.84
N ARG A 38 -20.16 -9.77 20.59
CA ARG A 38 -18.90 -10.14 21.24
C ARG A 38 -17.93 -9.00 20.96
N ARG A 39 -17.80 -8.09 21.92
CA ARG A 39 -16.77 -7.04 21.86
C ARG A 39 -15.43 -7.75 21.74
N ASP A 40 -14.86 -7.69 20.55
CA ASP A 40 -13.53 -8.26 20.30
C ASP A 40 -12.53 -7.53 21.21
N LYS A 41 -12.15 -8.21 22.30
CA LYS A 41 -11.19 -7.67 23.29
C LYS A 41 -9.85 -7.28 22.66
N TRP A 42 -9.57 -7.76 21.45
CA TRP A 42 -8.34 -7.54 20.70
C TRP A 42 -8.48 -6.46 19.61
N ALA A 43 -9.68 -5.90 19.42
CA ALA A 43 -9.92 -4.89 18.38
C ALA A 43 -8.98 -3.68 18.50
N HIS A 44 -8.61 -3.29 19.75
CA HIS A 44 -7.68 -2.18 19.97
C HIS A 44 -6.24 -2.51 19.58
N ARG A 45 -5.82 -3.78 19.62
CA ARG A 45 -4.47 -4.21 19.22
C ARG A 45 -4.28 -4.28 17.70
N ARG A 46 -5.35 -4.39 16.93
CA ARG A 46 -5.29 -4.44 15.45
C ARG A 46 -4.95 -3.07 14.83
N VAL A 47 -5.08 -2.00 15.57
CA VAL A 47 -4.81 -0.61 15.13
C VAL A 47 -3.38 -0.18 15.46
N GLU A 48 -2.62 -0.97 16.24
CA GLU A 48 -1.27 -0.61 16.64
C GLU A 48 -0.27 -0.80 15.49
N PRO A 49 0.58 0.22 15.19
CA PRO A 49 1.62 0.13 14.17
C PRO A 49 2.73 -0.88 14.51
N ARG A 50 2.73 -1.43 15.75
CA ARG A 50 3.74 -2.38 16.25
C ARG A 50 3.80 -3.66 15.41
N GLY A 51 2.64 -4.19 15.00
CA GLY A 51 2.59 -5.38 14.14
C GLY A 51 3.25 -5.13 12.78
N LEU A 52 2.96 -3.99 12.16
CA LEU A 52 3.61 -3.59 10.90
C LEU A 52 5.11 -3.38 11.08
N ALA A 53 5.53 -2.74 12.20
CA ALA A 53 6.94 -2.53 12.52
C ALA A 53 7.71 -3.85 12.59
N LEU A 54 7.17 -4.82 13.32
CA LEU A 54 7.78 -6.13 13.45
C LEU A 54 7.87 -6.86 12.11
N CYS A 55 6.75 -6.93 11.38
CA CYS A 55 6.72 -7.57 10.06
C CYS A 55 7.69 -6.92 9.08
N TRP A 56 7.74 -5.58 9.06
CA TRP A 56 8.64 -4.84 8.18
C TRP A 56 10.10 -5.06 8.52
N THR A 57 10.45 -4.99 9.80
CA THR A 57 11.82 -5.23 10.25
C THR A 57 12.27 -6.66 9.94
N LEU A 58 11.41 -7.66 10.19
CA LEU A 58 11.70 -9.06 9.86
C LEU A 58 11.81 -9.28 8.35
N TYR A 59 10.96 -8.62 7.56
CA TYR A 59 11.06 -8.64 6.11
C TYR A 59 12.42 -8.12 5.62
N LEU A 60 12.83 -6.92 6.07
CA LEU A 60 14.11 -6.33 5.68
C LEU A 60 15.30 -7.17 6.16
N LEU A 61 15.23 -7.73 7.36
CA LEU A 61 16.26 -8.65 7.87
C LEU A 61 16.34 -9.90 6.99
N GLY A 62 15.21 -10.53 6.70
CA GLY A 62 15.13 -11.71 5.83
C GLY A 62 15.68 -11.43 4.42
N VAL A 63 15.27 -10.30 3.83
CA VAL A 63 15.78 -9.83 2.53
C VAL A 63 17.30 -9.65 2.57
N THR A 64 17.82 -8.98 3.60
CA THR A 64 19.26 -8.74 3.75
C THR A 64 20.02 -10.04 3.89
N VAL A 65 19.59 -10.92 4.78
CA VAL A 65 20.20 -12.23 4.98
C VAL A 65 20.17 -13.05 3.69
N ALA A 66 19.01 -13.15 3.03
CA ALA A 66 18.88 -13.91 1.79
C ALA A 66 19.77 -13.38 0.66
N SER A 67 19.87 -12.04 0.54
CA SER A 67 20.69 -11.41 -0.52
C SER A 67 22.19 -11.61 -0.34
N PHE A 68 22.67 -11.73 0.90
CA PHE A 68 24.08 -11.95 1.20
C PHE A 68 24.45 -13.42 1.47
N TRP A 69 23.46 -14.32 1.53
CA TRP A 69 23.67 -15.74 1.83
C TRP A 69 24.54 -16.46 0.82
N THR A 70 24.21 -16.33 -0.47
CA THR A 70 24.94 -17.02 -1.54
C THR A 70 26.38 -16.55 -1.70
N PRO A 71 26.70 -15.25 -1.70
CA PRO A 71 28.08 -14.79 -1.70
C PRO A 71 28.87 -15.20 -0.48
N ALA A 72 28.26 -15.21 0.70
CA ALA A 72 28.93 -15.59 1.95
C ALA A 72 29.36 -17.06 1.97
N LEU A 73 28.61 -17.95 1.32
CA LEU A 73 28.92 -19.38 1.26
C LEU A 73 29.92 -19.78 0.19
N GLY A 74 30.04 -18.99 -0.91
CA GLY A 74 30.73 -19.44 -2.11
C GLY A 74 32.17 -18.96 -2.30
N ALA A 75 32.45 -17.67 -2.12
CA ALA A 75 33.71 -17.07 -2.55
C ALA A 75 34.28 -16.01 -1.60
N GLY A 76 33.63 -15.80 -0.47
CA GLY A 76 33.90 -14.63 0.36
C GLY A 76 33.19 -13.37 -0.18
N LEU A 77 33.13 -12.35 0.68
CA LEU A 77 32.55 -11.06 0.32
C LEU A 77 33.60 -10.23 -0.43
N ASP A 78 33.65 -10.39 -1.75
CA ASP A 78 34.39 -9.46 -2.59
C ASP A 78 33.52 -8.21 -2.88
N PRO A 79 34.11 -7.08 -3.28
CA PRO A 79 33.37 -5.85 -3.54
C PRO A 79 32.33 -5.98 -4.67
N LEU A 80 32.50 -6.90 -5.61
CA LEU A 80 31.58 -7.14 -6.72
C LEU A 80 30.33 -7.88 -6.25
N SER A 81 30.51 -8.99 -5.52
CA SER A 81 29.41 -9.76 -4.96
C SER A 81 28.63 -8.95 -3.93
N GLY A 82 29.32 -8.12 -3.12
CA GLY A 82 28.71 -7.17 -2.21
C GLY A 82 27.78 -6.16 -2.91
N ARG A 83 28.17 -5.62 -4.06
CA ARG A 83 27.35 -4.70 -4.86
C ARG A 83 26.08 -5.37 -5.41
N TYR A 84 26.20 -6.58 -5.96
CA TYR A 84 25.04 -7.31 -6.45
C TYR A 84 24.03 -7.61 -5.34
N SER A 85 24.53 -8.08 -4.19
CA SER A 85 23.71 -8.34 -3.02
C SER A 85 23.02 -7.07 -2.51
N ALA A 86 23.75 -5.96 -2.43
CA ALA A 86 23.20 -4.68 -2.00
C ALA A 86 22.10 -4.17 -2.96
N ARG A 87 22.30 -4.31 -4.29
CA ARG A 87 21.26 -3.97 -5.27
C ARG A 87 20.01 -4.84 -5.13
N LEU A 88 20.19 -6.14 -4.85
CA LEU A 88 19.09 -7.06 -4.61
C LEU A 88 18.28 -6.63 -3.35
N VAL A 89 18.99 -6.23 -2.26
CA VAL A 89 18.32 -5.68 -1.08
C VAL A 89 17.51 -4.43 -1.43
N LEU A 90 18.09 -3.50 -2.21
CA LEU A 90 17.37 -2.28 -2.62
C LEU A 90 16.14 -2.59 -3.46
N LEU A 91 16.26 -3.52 -4.41
CA LEU A 91 15.14 -3.96 -5.24
C LEU A 91 14.02 -4.59 -4.40
N LEU A 92 14.38 -5.52 -3.51
CA LEU A 92 13.39 -6.18 -2.65
C LEU A 92 12.78 -5.20 -1.64
N ALA A 93 13.55 -4.26 -1.09
CA ALA A 93 13.01 -3.19 -0.27
C ALA A 93 11.99 -2.35 -1.06
N ALA A 94 12.29 -2.03 -2.34
CA ALA A 94 11.37 -1.32 -3.22
C ALA A 94 10.07 -2.10 -3.49
N VAL A 95 10.15 -3.41 -3.71
CA VAL A 95 8.98 -4.30 -3.77
C VAL A 95 8.20 -4.26 -2.46
N GLY A 96 8.90 -4.25 -1.34
CA GLY A 96 8.29 -4.18 -0.02
C GLY A 96 7.42 -2.94 0.17
N TYR A 97 7.98 -1.74 0.01
CA TYR A 97 7.22 -0.51 0.20
C TYR A 97 6.32 -0.15 -0.98
N GLY A 98 6.62 -0.61 -2.20
CA GLY A 98 5.82 -0.34 -3.38
C GLY A 98 4.66 -1.30 -3.60
N VAL A 99 4.73 -2.54 -3.12
CA VAL A 99 3.74 -3.59 -3.37
C VAL A 99 3.20 -4.18 -2.07
N LEU A 100 4.08 -4.71 -1.20
CA LEU A 100 3.65 -5.46 -0.01
C LEU A 100 2.94 -4.58 1.01
N TRP A 101 3.47 -3.39 1.30
CA TRP A 101 2.84 -2.46 2.23
C TRP A 101 1.46 -1.99 1.79
N PRO A 102 1.25 -1.48 0.54
CA PRO A 102 -0.08 -1.12 0.07
C PRO A 102 -1.06 -2.30 0.09
N MET A 103 -0.60 -3.47 -0.33
CA MET A 103 -1.41 -4.69 -0.31
C MET A 103 -1.88 -5.01 1.12
N LEU A 104 -0.97 -5.04 2.08
CA LEU A 104 -1.30 -5.30 3.48
C LEU A 104 -2.27 -4.25 4.03
N ARG A 105 -2.06 -2.97 3.68
CA ARG A 105 -2.88 -1.88 4.21
C ARG A 105 -4.27 -1.83 3.60
N LEU A 106 -4.40 -2.09 2.31
CA LEU A 106 -5.70 -2.15 1.62
C LEU A 106 -6.52 -3.39 2.01
N CYS A 107 -5.88 -4.47 2.47
CA CYS A 107 -6.57 -5.65 3.00
C CYS A 107 -7.05 -5.48 4.45
N GLN A 108 -6.56 -4.48 5.19
CA GLN A 108 -6.99 -4.22 6.57
C GLN A 108 -8.30 -3.43 6.63
N THR A 109 -8.95 -3.47 7.79
CA THR A 109 -10.13 -2.64 8.05
C THR A 109 -9.75 -1.15 8.04
N MET A 110 -10.65 -0.31 7.51
CA MET A 110 -10.43 1.14 7.44
C MET A 110 -10.10 1.73 8.81
N PRO A 111 -9.05 2.57 8.90
CA PRO A 111 -8.68 3.21 10.14
C PRO A 111 -9.71 4.28 10.54
N ARG A 112 -10.10 4.28 11.82
CA ARG A 112 -11.03 5.28 12.37
C ARG A 112 -10.44 6.70 12.43
N GLU A 113 -9.13 6.80 12.45
CA GLU A 113 -8.38 8.07 12.58
C GLU A 113 -8.20 8.83 11.26
N GLY A 114 -8.70 8.28 10.16
CA GLY A 114 -8.50 8.82 8.81
C GLY A 114 -7.23 8.31 8.12
N GLY A 115 -7.23 8.34 6.79
CA GLY A 115 -6.16 7.78 5.97
C GLY A 115 -4.80 8.47 6.18
N VAL A 116 -4.79 9.79 6.25
CA VAL A 116 -3.56 10.60 6.40
C VAL A 116 -2.81 10.27 7.69
N SER A 117 -3.53 10.23 8.83
CA SER A 117 -2.92 9.93 10.15
C SER A 117 -2.40 8.50 10.21
N ALA A 118 -3.19 7.54 9.71
CA ALA A 118 -2.81 6.14 9.73
C ALA A 118 -1.57 5.87 8.88
N VAL A 119 -1.55 6.38 7.64
CA VAL A 119 -0.42 6.22 6.72
C VAL A 119 0.81 6.99 7.22
N GLY A 120 0.63 8.15 7.85
CA GLY A 120 1.74 8.90 8.46
C GLY A 120 2.46 8.09 9.56
N LYS A 121 1.72 7.39 10.40
CA LYS A 121 2.29 6.47 11.41
C LYS A 121 3.03 5.30 10.76
N ASP A 122 2.45 4.71 9.70
CA ASP A 122 3.07 3.62 8.97
C ASP A 122 4.38 4.05 8.30
N LEU A 123 4.43 5.27 7.75
CA LEU A 123 5.64 5.81 7.12
C LEU A 123 6.83 5.87 8.07
N ILE A 124 6.63 6.30 9.31
CA ILE A 124 7.71 6.32 10.31
C ILE A 124 8.25 4.90 10.52
N VAL A 125 7.33 3.94 10.65
CA VAL A 125 7.66 2.52 10.86
C VAL A 125 8.37 1.92 9.66
N MET A 126 8.04 2.34 8.45
CA MET A 126 8.66 1.85 7.21
C MET A 126 10.02 2.50 6.94
N VAL A 127 10.09 3.83 7.09
CA VAL A 127 11.26 4.62 6.72
C VAL A 127 12.45 4.33 7.63
N VAL A 128 12.25 4.33 8.95
CA VAL A 128 13.36 4.19 9.90
C VAL A 128 14.16 2.90 9.70
N PRO A 129 13.55 1.70 9.66
CA PRO A 129 14.29 0.47 9.40
C PRO A 129 14.89 0.42 7.99
N THR A 130 14.19 0.97 6.97
CA THR A 130 14.72 1.01 5.60
C THR A 130 16.00 1.83 5.53
N GLN A 131 16.02 3.01 6.15
CA GLN A 131 17.22 3.84 6.23
C GLN A 131 18.33 3.13 7.02
N ALA A 132 18.00 2.47 8.13
CA ALA A 132 18.96 1.69 8.91
C ALA A 132 19.61 0.54 8.12
N VAL A 133 18.97 0.03 7.08
CA VAL A 133 19.53 -0.96 6.17
C VAL A 133 20.37 -0.30 5.06
N ILE A 134 19.86 0.77 4.42
CA ILE A 134 20.51 1.40 3.25
C ILE A 134 21.90 1.96 3.61
N TRP A 135 22.03 2.63 4.76
CA TRP A 135 23.31 3.26 5.12
C TRP A 135 24.45 2.25 5.33
N PRO A 136 24.29 1.15 6.06
CA PRO A 136 25.33 0.12 6.16
C PRO A 136 25.66 -0.57 4.83
N LEU A 137 24.69 -0.70 3.89
CA LEU A 137 24.96 -1.29 2.57
C LEU A 137 26.05 -0.51 1.79
N SER A 138 26.18 0.80 2.01
CA SER A 138 27.22 1.61 1.37
C SER A 138 28.62 1.13 1.70
N PHE A 139 28.85 0.67 2.92
CA PHE A 139 30.16 0.11 3.33
C PHE A 139 30.42 -1.25 2.68
N LEU A 140 29.39 -2.12 2.62
CA LEU A 140 29.52 -3.45 2.03
C LEU A 140 29.70 -3.40 0.50
N ALA A 141 29.03 -2.46 -0.16
CA ALA A 141 29.09 -2.28 -1.61
C ALA A 141 30.21 -1.31 -2.05
N VAL A 142 30.93 -0.72 -1.11
CA VAL A 142 31.96 0.30 -1.35
C VAL A 142 31.40 1.44 -2.23
N TRP A 143 30.23 1.95 -1.85
CA TRP A 143 29.63 3.10 -2.52
C TRP A 143 30.03 4.41 -1.85
N PRO A 144 30.27 5.47 -2.61
CA PRO A 144 30.45 6.80 -2.05
C PRO A 144 29.23 7.26 -1.25
N VAL A 145 29.44 8.05 -0.22
CA VAL A 145 28.35 8.58 0.63
C VAL A 145 27.29 9.35 -0.18
N SER A 146 27.70 10.03 -1.28
CA SER A 146 26.78 10.70 -2.19
C SER A 146 25.80 9.73 -2.87
N VAL A 147 26.28 8.55 -3.28
CA VAL A 147 25.42 7.49 -3.87
C VAL A 147 24.48 6.93 -2.82
N ALA A 148 25.00 6.60 -1.62
CA ALA A 148 24.18 6.13 -0.51
C ALA A 148 23.09 7.16 -0.14
N GLY A 149 23.45 8.44 -0.04
CA GLY A 149 22.52 9.53 0.23
C GLY A 149 21.47 9.71 -0.86
N GLY A 150 21.87 9.59 -2.13
CA GLY A 150 20.94 9.63 -3.27
C GLY A 150 19.93 8.49 -3.25
N VAL A 151 20.40 7.25 -3.06
CA VAL A 151 19.56 6.04 -2.93
C VAL A 151 18.61 6.16 -1.74
N ALA A 152 19.14 6.59 -0.58
CA ALA A 152 18.35 6.78 0.63
C ALA A 152 17.25 7.84 0.43
N SER A 153 17.58 8.95 -0.25
CA SER A 153 16.64 10.03 -0.57
C SER A 153 15.59 9.59 -1.60
N ALA A 154 15.98 8.84 -2.63
CA ALA A 154 15.06 8.29 -3.62
C ALA A 154 14.09 7.29 -2.99
N ALA A 155 14.58 6.36 -2.16
CA ALA A 155 13.76 5.39 -1.45
C ALA A 155 12.75 6.08 -0.54
N LEU A 156 13.16 7.13 0.19
CA LEU A 156 12.28 7.93 1.02
C LEU A 156 11.22 8.65 0.18
N GLY A 157 11.63 9.31 -0.91
CA GLY A 157 10.71 10.01 -1.82
C GLY A 157 9.64 9.07 -2.38
N TRP A 158 10.03 7.90 -2.88
CA TRP A 158 9.09 6.90 -3.38
C TRP A 158 8.18 6.33 -2.31
N THR A 159 8.70 6.07 -1.10
CA THR A 159 7.87 5.63 0.03
C THR A 159 6.81 6.68 0.37
N LEU A 160 7.17 7.98 0.31
CA LEU A 160 6.23 9.08 0.49
C LEU A 160 5.20 9.17 -0.64
N VAL A 161 5.58 8.96 -1.90
CA VAL A 161 4.65 8.93 -3.05
C VAL A 161 3.60 7.83 -2.87
N VAL A 162 4.05 6.59 -2.62
CA VAL A 162 3.15 5.45 -2.38
C VAL A 162 2.26 5.72 -1.17
N GLY A 163 2.84 6.26 -0.09
CA GLY A 163 2.11 6.64 1.11
C GLY A 163 1.02 7.68 0.83
N ALA A 164 1.29 8.69 0.02
CA ALA A 164 0.29 9.72 -0.34
C ALA A 164 -0.88 9.12 -1.13
N VAL A 165 -0.60 8.27 -2.12
CA VAL A 165 -1.64 7.55 -2.87
C VAL A 165 -2.48 6.70 -1.94
N LEU A 166 -1.83 5.99 -1.01
CA LEU A 166 -2.51 5.15 -0.02
C LEU A 166 -3.35 5.99 0.96
N ALA A 167 -2.87 7.17 1.37
CA ALA A 167 -3.62 8.09 2.23
C ALA A 167 -4.89 8.61 1.55
N VAL A 168 -4.84 8.91 0.24
CA VAL A 168 -6.02 9.27 -0.56
C VAL A 168 -6.99 8.09 -0.67
N ALA A 169 -6.46 6.88 -0.91
CA ALA A 169 -7.26 5.66 -1.02
C ALA A 169 -8.03 5.36 0.27
N LEU A 170 -7.39 5.54 1.42
CA LEU A 170 -7.96 5.29 2.75
C LEU A 170 -8.79 6.48 3.28
N GLY A 171 -8.52 7.71 2.81
CA GLY A 171 -9.24 8.92 3.25
C GLY A 171 -10.69 8.99 2.78
N ARG A 172 -11.08 8.25 1.72
CA ARG A 172 -12.43 8.21 1.16
C ARG A 172 -13.30 7.07 1.70
N GLY A 173 -12.87 6.40 2.75
CA GLY A 173 -13.63 5.31 3.35
C GLY A 173 -14.91 5.80 4.03
N HIS A 174 -16.06 5.59 3.39
CA HIS A 174 -17.37 5.70 4.02
C HIS A 174 -17.74 4.36 4.66
N ASP A 175 -18.52 4.40 5.74
CA ASP A 175 -19.03 3.20 6.42
C ASP A 175 -19.83 2.23 5.51
N GLY A 176 -20.25 2.68 4.31
CA GLY A 176 -20.91 1.87 3.28
C GLY A 176 -20.00 0.93 2.47
N ASP A 177 -18.68 0.93 2.72
CA ASP A 177 -17.67 0.26 1.87
C ASP A 177 -17.48 -1.24 2.14
N ARG A 178 -18.40 -1.86 2.86
CA ARG A 178 -18.30 -3.28 3.24
C ARG A 178 -18.77 -4.28 2.16
N GLY A 179 -19.26 -3.80 1.00
CA GLY A 179 -19.75 -4.61 -0.11
C GLY A 179 -18.76 -4.82 -1.25
N GLU A 180 -19.24 -5.40 -2.35
CA GLU A 180 -18.48 -5.62 -3.59
C GLU A 180 -17.88 -4.33 -4.18
N ALA A 181 -18.61 -3.21 -4.09
CA ALA A 181 -18.13 -1.90 -4.54
C ALA A 181 -16.86 -1.45 -3.78
N GLY A 182 -16.79 -1.71 -2.48
CA GLY A 182 -15.61 -1.42 -1.69
C GLY A 182 -14.41 -2.32 -2.05
N ALA A 183 -14.67 -3.58 -2.34
CA ALA A 183 -13.64 -4.51 -2.81
C ALA A 183 -13.08 -4.08 -4.18
N ALA A 184 -13.95 -3.76 -5.14
CA ALA A 184 -13.57 -3.28 -6.46
C ALA A 184 -12.74 -1.99 -6.40
N ARG A 185 -13.12 -1.05 -5.53
CA ARG A 185 -12.36 0.19 -5.33
C ARG A 185 -10.96 -0.08 -4.76
N ARG A 186 -10.82 -0.94 -3.75
CA ARG A 186 -9.51 -1.33 -3.20
C ARG A 186 -8.64 -2.00 -4.27
N ALA A 187 -9.23 -2.89 -5.07
CA ALA A 187 -8.52 -3.51 -6.20
C ALA A 187 -8.07 -2.46 -7.23
N GLY A 188 -8.91 -1.47 -7.55
CA GLY A 188 -8.56 -0.35 -8.43
C GLY A 188 -7.38 0.48 -7.91
N TRP A 189 -7.35 0.79 -6.62
CA TRP A 189 -6.21 1.49 -6.00
C TRP A 189 -4.94 0.65 -6.01
N MET A 190 -5.04 -0.65 -5.74
CA MET A 190 -3.90 -1.55 -5.83
C MET A 190 -3.35 -1.61 -7.25
N LEU A 191 -4.24 -1.67 -8.24
CA LEU A 191 -3.84 -1.66 -9.66
C LEU A 191 -3.14 -0.34 -10.04
N ALA A 192 -3.63 0.80 -9.55
CA ALA A 192 -3.00 2.10 -9.77
C ALA A 192 -1.60 2.17 -9.17
N ILE A 193 -1.39 1.64 -7.96
CA ILE A 193 -0.08 1.57 -7.33
C ILE A 193 0.85 0.63 -8.10
N LEU A 194 0.35 -0.55 -8.51
CA LEU A 194 1.12 -1.50 -9.32
C LEU A 194 1.50 -0.90 -10.68
N ALA A 195 0.61 -0.16 -11.32
CA ALA A 195 0.91 0.57 -12.55
C ALA A 195 1.99 1.62 -12.31
N LEU A 196 1.87 2.42 -11.25
CA LEU A 196 2.86 3.43 -10.88
C LEU A 196 4.25 2.81 -10.67
N VAL A 197 4.32 1.74 -9.88
CA VAL A 197 5.57 1.04 -9.55
C VAL A 197 6.13 0.30 -10.78
N GLY A 198 5.26 -0.35 -11.56
CA GLY A 198 5.63 -1.18 -12.69
C GLY A 198 5.97 -0.41 -13.98
N THR A 199 5.51 0.84 -14.12
CA THR A 199 5.74 1.64 -15.33
C THR A 199 7.23 1.80 -15.62
N GLY A 200 8.03 2.15 -14.60
CA GLY A 200 9.47 2.30 -14.75
C GLY A 200 10.18 0.96 -15.05
N ALA A 201 9.71 -0.15 -14.46
CA ALA A 201 10.25 -1.47 -14.76
C ALA A 201 9.98 -1.89 -16.22
N GLY A 202 8.80 -1.55 -16.75
CA GLY A 202 8.46 -1.76 -18.15
C GLY A 202 9.36 -0.96 -19.09
N PHE A 203 9.58 0.31 -18.82
CA PHE A 203 10.53 1.15 -19.56
C PHE A 203 11.97 0.65 -19.46
N ALA A 204 12.41 0.18 -18.30
CA ALA A 204 13.72 -0.43 -18.12
C ALA A 204 13.89 -1.70 -18.97
N ALA A 205 12.88 -2.56 -19.01
CA ALA A 205 12.89 -3.77 -19.84
C ALA A 205 12.96 -3.44 -21.34
N VAL A 206 12.18 -2.45 -21.81
CA VAL A 206 12.22 -1.97 -23.18
C VAL A 206 13.60 -1.40 -23.51
N ARG A 207 14.18 -0.61 -22.61
CA ARG A 207 15.54 -0.06 -22.80
C ARG A 207 16.59 -1.16 -22.92
N LEU A 208 16.57 -2.14 -22.02
CA LEU A 208 17.50 -3.28 -22.10
C LEU A 208 17.36 -4.04 -23.42
N ALA A 209 16.15 -4.19 -23.94
CA ALA A 209 15.90 -4.85 -25.23
C ALA A 209 16.38 -4.04 -26.44
N ILE A 210 16.36 -2.71 -26.37
CA ILE A 210 16.77 -1.82 -27.48
C ILE A 210 18.28 -1.53 -27.45
N HIS A 211 18.96 -1.70 -26.32
CA HIS A 211 20.30 -1.14 -26.05
C HIS A 211 21.47 -2.00 -26.54
N GLU A 212 21.26 -2.96 -27.40
CA GLU A 212 22.37 -3.58 -28.13
C GLU A 212 23.12 -2.60 -29.06
N GLY A 213 22.72 -1.34 -29.14
CA GLY A 213 23.18 -0.31 -30.07
C GLY A 213 23.91 0.92 -29.53
N GLY A 214 24.35 0.95 -28.29
CA GLY A 214 25.41 1.89 -27.82
C GLY A 214 25.11 3.41 -27.77
N ALA A 215 23.88 3.86 -27.93
CA ALA A 215 23.54 5.28 -27.84
C ALA A 215 23.32 5.72 -26.36
N GLU A 216 24.26 6.43 -25.79
CA GLU A 216 24.10 7.17 -24.51
C GLU A 216 23.09 8.31 -24.73
N MET A 217 21.82 8.05 -24.51
CA MET A 217 20.79 9.10 -24.50
C MET A 217 20.67 9.69 -23.10
N LEU A 218 20.95 10.98 -22.99
CA LEU A 218 20.84 11.76 -21.73
C LEU A 218 19.48 11.66 -21.05
N GLY A 219 18.43 11.28 -21.79
CA GLY A 219 17.06 11.11 -21.27
C GLY A 219 16.77 9.74 -20.63
N ALA A 220 17.67 8.78 -20.78
CA ALA A 220 17.44 7.42 -20.37
C ALA A 220 17.56 7.25 -18.83
N ASP A 221 18.47 7.96 -18.20
CA ASP A 221 18.70 7.92 -16.74
C ASP A 221 17.46 8.42 -15.97
N LEU A 222 16.78 9.45 -16.50
CA LEU A 222 15.57 10.00 -15.89
C LEU A 222 14.42 9.00 -15.88
N VAL A 223 14.25 8.23 -16.95
CA VAL A 223 13.18 7.23 -17.06
C VAL A 223 13.40 6.07 -16.07
N MET A 224 14.65 5.62 -15.90
CA MET A 224 14.99 4.59 -14.91
C MET A 224 14.76 5.08 -13.48
N MET A 225 14.89 6.38 -13.23
CA MET A 225 14.63 6.99 -11.93
C MET A 225 13.13 7.16 -11.63
N MET A 226 12.25 7.05 -12.64
CA MET A 226 10.80 7.18 -12.48
C MET A 226 10.10 5.95 -11.87
N SER A 227 10.85 4.96 -11.41
CA SER A 227 10.29 3.82 -10.69
C SER A 227 11.12 3.48 -9.47
N PRO A 228 10.48 3.14 -8.34
CA PRO A 228 11.21 2.71 -7.15
C PRO A 228 12.02 1.44 -7.39
N LEU A 229 11.62 0.57 -8.34
CA LEU A 229 12.30 -0.69 -8.63
C LEU A 229 13.63 -0.47 -9.36
N THR A 230 13.71 0.55 -10.20
CA THR A 230 14.87 0.78 -11.08
C THR A 230 15.77 1.91 -10.59
N ALA A 231 15.24 2.86 -9.83
CA ALA A 231 15.99 4.03 -9.33
C ALA A 231 17.23 3.63 -8.52
N GLY A 232 17.10 2.68 -7.57
CA GLY A 232 18.22 2.20 -6.77
C GLY A 232 19.28 1.49 -7.62
N PHE A 233 18.86 0.74 -8.64
CA PHE A 233 19.76 0.07 -9.56
C PHE A 233 20.54 1.08 -10.41
N GLU A 234 19.84 2.06 -11.00
CA GLU A 234 20.44 3.10 -11.85
C GLU A 234 21.50 3.91 -11.11
N MET A 235 21.20 4.38 -9.91
CA MET A 235 22.14 5.15 -9.07
C MET A 235 23.40 4.36 -8.69
N THR A 236 23.36 3.04 -8.76
CA THR A 236 24.44 2.16 -8.31
C THR A 236 25.21 1.48 -9.46
N GLN A 237 24.94 1.80 -10.71
CA GLN A 237 25.52 1.13 -11.90
C GLN A 237 27.01 1.39 -12.16
N GLY A 238 27.67 2.27 -11.46
CA GLY A 238 29.05 2.63 -11.75
C GLY A 238 30.03 1.46 -11.68
N PRO A 239 31.12 1.52 -12.46
CA PRO A 239 32.15 0.48 -12.48
C PRO A 239 32.87 0.37 -11.13
N VAL A 240 33.28 -0.84 -10.78
CA VAL A 240 34.05 -1.11 -9.55
C VAL A 240 35.41 -0.39 -9.63
N GLY A 241 35.76 0.31 -8.57
CA GLY A 241 37.09 0.97 -8.47
C GLY A 241 37.15 2.39 -9.04
N ARG A 242 36.10 2.90 -9.69
CA ARG A 242 35.99 4.31 -10.04
C ARG A 242 35.06 5.04 -9.05
N LEU A 243 35.44 6.29 -8.68
CA LEU A 243 34.59 7.17 -7.90
C LEU A 243 33.30 7.42 -8.72
N GLN A 244 32.23 6.77 -8.30
CA GLN A 244 30.91 6.98 -8.90
C GLN A 244 30.31 8.24 -8.31
N TRP A 245 30.10 9.24 -9.16
CA TRP A 245 29.38 10.45 -8.78
C TRP A 245 27.98 10.40 -9.38
N LEU A 246 27.00 10.79 -8.58
CA LEU A 246 25.65 11.00 -9.12
C LEU A 246 25.66 12.21 -10.04
N SER A 247 25.15 12.04 -11.25
CA SER A 247 25.01 13.13 -12.18
C SER A 247 23.96 14.15 -11.69
N PRO A 248 24.00 15.42 -12.15
CA PRO A 248 22.92 16.39 -11.87
C PRO A 248 21.52 15.86 -12.26
N GLY A 249 21.42 15.01 -13.29
CA GLY A 249 20.18 14.35 -13.69
C GLY A 249 19.59 13.44 -12.60
N HIS A 250 20.43 12.67 -11.90
CA HIS A 250 19.97 11.86 -10.78
C HIS A 250 19.38 12.71 -9.64
N TRP A 251 20.06 13.81 -9.28
CA TRP A 251 19.57 14.72 -8.25
C TRP A 251 18.29 15.46 -8.68
N ALA A 252 18.18 15.82 -9.97
CA ALA A 252 16.95 16.41 -10.51
C ALA A 252 15.78 15.41 -10.42
N ALA A 253 16.01 14.13 -10.78
CA ALA A 253 14.98 13.08 -10.65
C ALA A 253 14.55 12.86 -9.20
N VAL A 254 15.50 12.85 -8.25
CA VAL A 254 15.17 12.80 -6.82
C VAL A 254 14.33 14.00 -6.42
N GLY A 255 14.71 15.22 -6.85
CA GLY A 255 13.95 16.43 -6.59
C GLY A 255 12.51 16.36 -7.13
N VAL A 256 12.33 15.85 -8.36
CA VAL A 256 11.00 15.64 -8.96
C VAL A 256 10.18 14.64 -8.14
N THR A 257 10.78 13.54 -7.69
CA THR A 257 10.09 12.54 -6.84
C THR A 257 9.61 13.17 -5.52
N TRP A 258 10.43 14.01 -4.89
CA TRP A 258 10.06 14.74 -3.68
C TRP A 258 8.95 15.77 -3.95
N ALA A 259 9.03 16.52 -5.03
CA ALA A 259 7.99 17.50 -5.42
C ALA A 259 6.66 16.78 -5.68
N LEU A 260 6.69 15.64 -6.37
CA LEU A 260 5.52 14.78 -6.58
C LEU A 260 4.95 14.28 -5.25
N ALA A 261 5.80 13.78 -4.35
CA ALA A 261 5.38 13.32 -3.04
C ALA A 261 4.67 14.44 -2.25
N LEU A 262 5.28 15.61 -2.17
CA LEU A 262 4.70 16.78 -1.47
C LEU A 262 3.36 17.19 -2.07
N GLY A 263 3.28 17.29 -3.42
CA GLY A 263 2.03 17.61 -4.11
C GLY A 263 0.92 16.61 -3.80
N LEU A 264 1.21 15.31 -3.85
CA LEU A 264 0.24 14.26 -3.53
C LEU A 264 -0.19 14.30 -2.05
N TRP A 265 0.72 14.60 -1.12
CA TRP A 265 0.38 14.76 0.30
C TRP A 265 -0.52 15.97 0.55
N LEU A 266 -0.32 17.08 -0.15
CA LEU A 266 -1.22 18.24 -0.10
C LEU A 266 -2.62 17.86 -0.60
N VAL A 267 -2.71 17.11 -1.70
CA VAL A 267 -3.99 16.57 -2.19
C VAL A 267 -4.65 15.67 -1.16
N ALA A 268 -3.87 14.74 -0.56
CA ALA A 268 -4.40 13.82 0.46
C ALA A 268 -4.94 14.58 1.69
N ALA A 269 -4.22 15.60 2.15
CA ALA A 269 -4.64 16.46 3.25
C ALA A 269 -5.91 17.27 2.90
N GLY A 270 -5.99 17.82 1.68
CA GLY A 270 -7.17 18.53 1.19
C GLY A 270 -8.41 17.64 1.15
N VAL A 271 -8.27 16.41 0.63
CA VAL A 271 -9.37 15.41 0.60
C VAL A 271 -9.84 15.05 2.00
N ALA A 272 -8.92 14.91 2.97
CA ALA A 272 -9.25 14.64 4.36
C ALA A 272 -9.97 15.80 5.03
N GLY A 273 -9.57 17.06 4.73
CA GLY A 273 -10.18 18.26 5.28
C GLY A 273 -11.62 18.48 4.82
N MET A 274 -11.92 18.17 3.54
CA MET A 274 -13.29 18.31 3.01
C MET A 274 -14.29 17.32 3.64
N GLY A 275 -13.82 16.16 4.12
CA GLY A 275 -14.67 15.17 4.78
C GLY A 275 -15.14 15.59 6.19
N ASN A 276 -14.38 16.44 6.87
CA ASN A 276 -14.69 16.86 8.25
C ASN A 276 -15.64 18.07 8.34
N GLY A 277 -15.80 18.85 7.25
CA GLY A 277 -16.61 20.07 7.27
C GLY A 277 -18.12 19.84 7.20
N GLY A 278 -18.60 18.64 6.81
CA GLY A 278 -20.01 18.35 6.60
C GLY A 278 -20.78 17.79 7.80
N GLY A 279 -20.09 17.42 8.89
CA GLY A 279 -20.70 16.64 9.98
C GLY A 279 -21.13 17.42 11.22
N ASP A 280 -20.71 18.66 11.40
CA ASP A 280 -20.94 19.39 12.65
C ASP A 280 -22.31 20.10 12.73
N GLY A 281 -22.96 20.36 11.58
CA GLY A 281 -24.27 21.03 11.56
C GLY A 281 -25.43 20.18 12.09
N ASP A 282 -25.36 18.85 11.99
CA ASP A 282 -26.49 17.96 12.28
C ASP A 282 -26.43 17.27 13.67
N ARG A 283 -25.24 17.23 14.29
CA ARG A 283 -25.08 16.61 15.62
C ARG A 283 -25.59 17.48 16.77
N GLY A 284 -25.66 18.81 16.58
CA GLY A 284 -26.23 19.73 17.57
C GLY A 284 -27.74 19.63 17.72
N GLY A 285 -28.47 19.23 16.66
CA GLY A 285 -29.93 19.13 16.65
C GLY A 285 -30.46 17.85 17.31
N ALA A 286 -29.76 16.73 17.20
CA ALA A 286 -30.23 15.43 17.67
C ALA A 286 -30.09 15.23 19.20
N LEU A 287 -29.05 15.79 19.80
CA LEU A 287 -28.80 15.66 21.24
C LEU A 287 -29.76 16.51 22.09
N ASN A 288 -30.36 17.57 21.51
CA ASN A 288 -31.27 18.43 22.26
C ASN A 288 -32.72 17.92 22.25
N ARG A 289 -33.08 17.04 21.30
CA ARG A 289 -34.44 16.43 21.28
C ARG A 289 -34.61 15.26 22.26
N SER A 290 -33.52 14.56 22.59
CA SER A 290 -33.57 13.42 23.53
C SER A 290 -33.63 13.84 25.00
N ARG A 291 -33.30 15.10 25.33
CA ARG A 291 -33.28 15.58 26.73
C ARG A 291 -34.58 16.16 27.26
N TYR A 292 -35.57 16.40 26.35
CA TYR A 292 -36.86 16.99 26.74
C TYR A 292 -38.07 16.10 26.59
N GLY A 293 -37.87 14.81 26.29
CA GLY A 293 -38.97 13.88 26.00
C GLY A 293 -39.19 12.77 27.02
N VAL A 294 -38.94 12.97 28.31
CA VAL A 294 -39.37 11.98 29.33
C VAL A 294 -39.80 12.66 30.63
N ARG A 295 -41.05 12.43 30.91
CA ARG A 295 -41.74 12.47 32.20
C ARG A 295 -42.74 13.60 32.42
N ASP A 296 -43.94 13.33 32.00
CA ASP A 296 -45.18 13.83 32.66
C ASP A 296 -46.27 12.77 32.65
N GLU A 297 -46.01 11.53 33.00
CA GLU A 297 -47.04 10.48 33.16
C GLU A 297 -46.86 9.65 34.43
N ASP A 298 -46.63 10.28 35.58
CA ASP A 298 -46.82 9.63 36.87
C ASP A 298 -47.24 10.65 37.93
N ARG A 299 -48.38 11.28 37.74
CA ARG A 299 -49.19 11.94 38.77
C ARG A 299 -50.65 11.83 38.45
N ALA A 300 -51.27 10.72 38.79
CA ALA A 300 -52.67 10.59 39.14
C ALA A 300 -52.82 9.37 40.07
#